data_f707883c961dc74a2a0fe65bff70cd55
#
_entry.id   f707883c961dc74a2a0fe65bff70cd55
#
_cell.length_a   1.000
_cell.length_b   1.000
_cell.length_c   1.000
_cell.angle_alpha   90.00
_cell.angle_beta   90.00
_cell.angle_gamma   90.00
#
_symmetry.space_group_name_H-M   'P 1'
#
loop_
_entity.id
_entity.type
_entity.pdbx_description
1 polymer ?
#
loop_
_entity_poly.entity_id
_entity_poly.type
_entity_poly.pdbx_seq_one_letter_code
_entity_poly.pdbx_strand_id
1 'polypeptide(L)'
;MKTRLTSAVVILGQNSITVARKITSILPGAKLYGLASRTCDVDVSFANFGDTLRDLFAAGTPIIGICASGILIRTLAPLITDKSQEPPVLAIAEDGSAVVPLLGGLSGVNELARQIAAALKVQAAITTTGDLRFRTALLSPPFGYHLANPENAKKFISDLLAGAKVKLVGTAPWLSESNLPIDENGELTIEVTEKKIIPQPDCLVYHPKKVAIAITSPNSGTLSHIYELLEDAQVSSKAVAVILAPLYLAADPILENIAHIFQVPIRFFAVSQLTKFTTQGYCFHEAVVCAGTEPNNKSLCSPFSQITLSISPEIINPETIGQPQGKLAIIGTGPGASKWMSPEVKEILNHATDLVGYKTYINLIGALAEGKKIHESDNREEEARAKMALDLAATGKYVAVVSSGDPGIYAMATAVFEVIDKYQQPEWQSIDIQVAPGISAMQATAAAIGAPLGHDFCVISLSDILKPWEIITQRITNAAQGDFVIAFYNPISKERTWQLEEAKNILLKYRKPDTPVILGWNLGRPGQTVKVINLEQLEPKDADMRTLIIVGSSQTRKIETSEKDTRVYTPRRYQLIIDN
;
A
#
# COMPACT_ATOMS: atom_id res chain seq x y z
N MET A 1 -12.96 -1.83 7.19
CA MET A 1 -12.96 -3.05 6.36
C MET A 1 -11.59 -3.70 6.49
N LYS A 2 -11.47 -4.96 6.93
CA LYS A 2 -10.23 -5.68 6.61
C LYS A 2 -10.21 -5.71 5.08
N THR A 3 -9.40 -4.86 4.45
CA THR A 3 -8.98 -5.06 3.07
C THR A 3 -8.71 -6.55 2.95
N ARG A 4 -9.22 -7.24 1.92
CA ARG A 4 -8.80 -8.64 1.65
C ARG A 4 -7.29 -8.58 1.53
N LEU A 5 -6.61 -8.86 2.64
CA LEU A 5 -5.15 -8.95 2.64
C LEU A 5 -4.80 -10.02 1.63
N THR A 6 -3.98 -9.67 0.68
CA THR A 6 -3.53 -10.59 -0.36
C THR A 6 -2.83 -11.76 0.30
N SER A 7 -3.20 -12.98 -0.07
CA SER A 7 -2.62 -14.18 0.55
C SER A 7 -1.12 -14.28 0.31
N ALA A 8 -0.38 -14.72 1.32
CA ALA A 8 1.04 -15.01 1.23
C ALA A 8 1.25 -16.53 1.04
N VAL A 9 1.79 -16.92 -0.10
CA VAL A 9 2.25 -18.31 -0.36
C VAL A 9 3.73 -18.36 -0.01
N VAL A 10 4.11 -19.17 1.00
CA VAL A 10 5.46 -19.16 1.58
C VAL A 10 6.16 -20.48 1.31
N ILE A 11 7.34 -20.44 0.69
CA ILE A 11 8.17 -21.60 0.39
C ILE A 11 9.56 -21.53 1.02
N LEU A 12 10.13 -22.67 1.35
CA LEU A 12 11.47 -22.81 1.94
C LEU A 12 12.53 -23.29 0.94
N GLY A 13 12.13 -23.82 -0.20
CA GLY A 13 13.02 -24.37 -1.21
C GLY A 13 12.44 -24.28 -2.62
N GLN A 14 13.34 -24.37 -3.60
CA GLN A 14 12.99 -24.23 -5.02
C GLN A 14 12.03 -25.32 -5.53
N ASN A 15 12.05 -26.51 -4.94
CA ASN A 15 11.20 -27.64 -5.36
C ASN A 15 9.70 -27.32 -5.24
N SER A 16 9.33 -26.45 -4.29
CA SER A 16 7.94 -26.04 -4.04
C SER A 16 7.40 -25.01 -5.05
N ILE A 17 8.22 -24.44 -5.94
CA ILE A 17 7.84 -23.29 -6.76
C ILE A 17 6.69 -23.60 -7.72
N THR A 18 6.67 -24.80 -8.30
CA THR A 18 5.61 -25.21 -9.24
C THR A 18 4.25 -25.28 -8.56
N VAL A 19 4.19 -25.86 -7.35
CA VAL A 19 2.97 -25.94 -6.55
C VAL A 19 2.55 -24.53 -6.10
N ALA A 20 3.52 -23.71 -5.66
CA ALA A 20 3.28 -22.35 -5.22
C ALA A 20 2.69 -21.48 -6.34
N ARG A 21 3.27 -21.49 -7.54
CA ARG A 21 2.76 -20.74 -8.69
C ARG A 21 1.36 -21.18 -9.12
N LYS A 22 1.05 -22.47 -9.03
CA LYS A 22 -0.31 -22.97 -9.27
C LYS A 22 -1.31 -22.42 -8.24
N ILE A 23 -0.91 -22.28 -6.98
CA ILE A 23 -1.75 -21.71 -5.92
C ILE A 23 -1.92 -20.19 -6.13
N THR A 24 -0.85 -19.46 -6.41
CA THR A 24 -0.94 -18.01 -6.65
C THR A 24 -1.80 -17.68 -7.86
N SER A 25 -1.81 -18.52 -8.90
CA SER A 25 -2.62 -18.28 -10.11
C SER A 25 -4.14 -18.32 -9.88
N ILE A 26 -4.60 -19.01 -8.84
CA ILE A 26 -6.03 -19.13 -8.49
C ILE A 26 -6.47 -18.16 -7.38
N LEU A 27 -5.52 -17.49 -6.74
CA LEU A 27 -5.77 -16.55 -5.64
C LEU A 27 -5.41 -15.13 -6.10
N PRO A 28 -6.39 -14.30 -6.51
CA PRO A 28 -6.13 -12.95 -7.01
C PRO A 28 -5.29 -12.12 -6.04
N GLY A 29 -4.17 -11.58 -6.53
CA GLY A 29 -3.26 -10.75 -5.76
C GLY A 29 -2.33 -11.51 -4.80
N ALA A 30 -2.40 -12.85 -4.70
CA ALA A 30 -1.50 -13.61 -3.84
C ALA A 30 -0.04 -13.44 -4.24
N LYS A 31 0.85 -13.34 -3.25
CA LYS A 31 2.30 -13.20 -3.46
C LYS A 31 3.05 -14.43 -3.02
N LEU A 32 4.06 -14.79 -3.80
CA LEU A 32 4.98 -15.88 -3.49
C LEU A 32 6.18 -15.38 -2.69
N TYR A 33 6.31 -15.86 -1.47
CA TYR A 33 7.41 -15.57 -0.56
C TYR A 33 8.41 -16.71 -0.56
N GLY A 34 9.69 -16.46 -0.76
CA GLY A 34 10.74 -17.47 -0.80
C GLY A 34 11.98 -17.13 0.03
N LEU A 35 12.58 -18.16 0.64
CA LEU A 35 13.81 -18.02 1.42
C LEU A 35 14.99 -17.66 0.50
N ALA A 36 15.60 -16.50 0.69
CA ALA A 36 16.61 -15.90 -0.19
C ALA A 36 17.81 -16.81 -0.51
N SER A 37 18.19 -17.68 0.44
CA SER A 37 19.33 -18.58 0.28
C SER A 37 19.00 -19.87 -0.51
N ARG A 38 17.72 -20.16 -0.80
CA ARG A 38 17.26 -21.46 -1.33
C ARG A 38 16.21 -21.34 -2.45
N THR A 39 15.80 -20.12 -2.80
CA THR A 39 14.76 -19.88 -3.81
C THR A 39 15.16 -18.78 -4.77
N CYS A 40 14.74 -18.88 -6.02
CA CYS A 40 14.75 -17.85 -7.05
C CYS A 40 13.36 -17.75 -7.68
N ASP A 41 13.12 -16.69 -8.46
CA ASP A 41 11.84 -16.44 -9.15
C ASP A 41 10.63 -16.35 -8.19
N VAL A 42 10.80 -15.68 -7.06
CA VAL A 42 9.76 -15.39 -6.07
C VAL A 42 9.42 -13.90 -6.05
N ASP A 43 8.16 -13.57 -5.69
CA ASP A 43 7.69 -12.19 -5.68
C ASP A 43 8.29 -11.41 -4.50
N VAL A 44 8.52 -12.09 -3.37
CA VAL A 44 9.14 -11.51 -2.17
C VAL A 44 10.20 -12.46 -1.62
N SER A 45 11.44 -12.00 -1.56
CA SER A 45 12.55 -12.75 -0.97
C SER A 45 12.74 -12.38 0.49
N PHE A 46 12.86 -13.36 1.39
CA PHE A 46 13.08 -13.13 2.82
C PHE A 46 14.30 -13.89 3.36
N ALA A 47 14.92 -13.34 4.41
CA ALA A 47 16.12 -13.93 5.04
C ALA A 47 15.78 -14.80 6.26
N ASN A 48 14.75 -14.43 7.05
CA ASN A 48 14.35 -15.11 8.27
C ASN A 48 12.89 -15.58 8.15
N PHE A 49 12.71 -16.88 8.12
CA PHE A 49 11.40 -17.51 7.99
C PHE A 49 10.47 -17.20 9.17
N GLY A 50 11.02 -17.31 10.40
CA GLY A 50 10.22 -17.12 11.61
C GLY A 50 9.70 -15.70 11.77
N ASP A 51 10.54 -14.71 11.53
CA ASP A 51 10.16 -13.30 11.62
C ASP A 51 9.14 -12.95 10.53
N THR A 52 9.40 -13.36 9.29
CA THR A 52 8.47 -13.13 8.17
C THR A 52 7.08 -13.72 8.42
N LEU A 53 6.99 -14.94 8.93
CA LEU A 53 5.70 -15.56 9.26
C LEU A 53 4.96 -14.83 10.38
N ARG A 54 5.69 -14.42 11.43
CA ARG A 54 5.10 -13.67 12.55
C ARG A 54 4.58 -12.31 12.10
N ASP A 55 5.33 -11.61 11.25
CA ASP A 55 4.91 -10.32 10.70
C ASP A 55 3.66 -10.45 9.82
N LEU A 56 3.61 -11.46 8.95
CA LEU A 56 2.43 -11.77 8.13
C LEU A 56 1.20 -12.10 8.99
N PHE A 57 1.39 -12.92 10.03
CA PHE A 57 0.32 -13.30 10.95
C PHE A 57 -0.20 -12.10 11.75
N ALA A 58 0.68 -11.29 12.31
CA ALA A 58 0.34 -10.07 13.05
C ALA A 58 -0.38 -9.04 12.18
N ALA A 59 -0.02 -8.97 10.88
CA ALA A 59 -0.72 -8.15 9.89
C ALA A 59 -2.10 -8.70 9.49
N GLY A 60 -2.48 -9.89 9.95
CA GLY A 60 -3.74 -10.55 9.59
C GLY A 60 -3.75 -11.15 8.17
N THR A 61 -2.59 -11.33 7.54
CA THR A 61 -2.43 -11.86 6.19
C THR A 61 -2.71 -13.36 6.15
N PRO A 62 -3.57 -13.88 5.25
CA PRO A 62 -3.72 -15.31 5.03
C PRO A 62 -2.40 -15.96 4.60
N ILE A 63 -1.96 -17.00 5.32
CA ILE A 63 -0.67 -17.68 5.10
C ILE A 63 -0.89 -19.08 4.54
N ILE A 64 -0.29 -19.36 3.40
CA ILE A 64 -0.26 -20.68 2.78
C ILE A 64 1.20 -21.13 2.77
N GLY A 65 1.60 -21.89 3.79
CA GLY A 65 2.97 -22.41 3.90
C GLY A 65 3.14 -23.75 3.19
N ILE A 66 4.00 -23.81 2.17
CA ILE A 66 4.37 -25.09 1.55
C ILE A 66 5.55 -25.66 2.33
N CYS A 67 5.23 -26.27 3.47
CA CYS A 67 6.16 -26.87 4.41
C CYS A 67 5.43 -27.74 5.43
N ALA A 68 6.17 -28.45 6.27
CA ALA A 68 5.58 -29.27 7.32
C ALA A 68 4.74 -28.43 8.30
N SER A 69 3.51 -28.87 8.60
CA SER A 69 2.56 -28.21 9.51
C SER A 69 3.17 -27.85 10.87
N GLY A 70 4.00 -28.73 11.43
CA GLY A 70 4.68 -28.49 12.71
C GLY A 70 5.67 -27.32 12.69
N ILE A 71 6.17 -26.90 11.52
CA ILE A 71 7.01 -25.70 11.39
C ILE A 71 6.14 -24.46 11.57
N LEU A 72 5.00 -24.37 10.88
CA LEU A 72 4.06 -23.26 10.99
C LEU A 72 3.54 -23.13 12.42
N ILE A 73 3.08 -24.23 13.01
CA ILE A 73 2.54 -24.23 14.39
C ILE A 73 3.57 -23.71 15.39
N ARG A 74 4.81 -24.26 15.38
CA ARG A 74 5.86 -23.81 16.31
C ARG A 74 6.27 -22.36 16.11
N THR A 75 6.31 -21.90 14.87
CA THR A 75 6.69 -20.51 14.55
C THR A 75 5.64 -19.52 15.03
N LEU A 76 4.36 -19.85 14.90
CA LEU A 76 3.24 -18.96 15.22
C LEU A 76 2.74 -19.13 16.66
N ALA A 77 3.14 -20.18 17.38
CA ALA A 77 2.69 -20.47 18.75
C ALA A 77 2.70 -19.25 19.71
N PRO A 78 3.71 -18.36 19.70
CA PRO A 78 3.74 -17.20 20.57
C PRO A 78 2.63 -16.15 20.27
N LEU A 79 2.02 -16.19 19.09
CA LEU A 79 0.99 -15.25 18.64
C LEU A 79 -0.42 -15.82 18.68
N ILE A 80 -0.58 -17.11 18.97
CA ILE A 80 -1.88 -17.79 19.04
C ILE A 80 -2.50 -17.54 20.41
N THR A 81 -3.32 -16.48 20.51
CA THR A 81 -3.95 -16.06 21.78
C THR A 81 -5.47 -15.98 21.70
N ASP A 82 -6.01 -15.50 20.59
CA ASP A 82 -7.44 -15.29 20.39
C ASP A 82 -7.87 -15.79 19.00
N LYS A 83 -8.65 -16.87 19.00
CA LYS A 83 -9.18 -17.51 17.80
C LYS A 83 -9.97 -16.57 16.87
N SER A 84 -10.56 -15.51 17.42
CA SER A 84 -11.33 -14.53 16.64
C SER A 84 -10.46 -13.61 15.79
N GLN A 85 -9.18 -13.50 16.13
CA GLN A 85 -8.22 -12.61 15.48
C GLN A 85 -7.24 -13.32 14.53
N GLU A 86 -7.26 -14.66 14.56
CA GLU A 86 -6.35 -15.46 13.75
C GLU A 86 -6.66 -15.35 12.26
N PRO A 87 -5.68 -15.01 11.41
CA PRO A 87 -5.82 -15.12 9.96
C PRO A 87 -5.87 -16.60 9.53
N PRO A 88 -6.35 -16.91 8.31
CA PRO A 88 -6.25 -18.24 7.73
C PRO A 88 -4.78 -18.67 7.61
N VAL A 89 -4.45 -19.85 8.17
CA VAL A 89 -3.13 -20.50 8.01
C VAL A 89 -3.32 -21.92 7.54
N LEU A 90 -2.69 -22.25 6.40
CA LEU A 90 -2.71 -23.59 5.79
C LEU A 90 -1.29 -24.13 5.65
N ALA A 91 -1.14 -25.44 5.84
CA ALA A 91 0.04 -26.18 5.42
C ALA A 91 -0.27 -26.97 4.16
N ILE A 92 0.64 -26.90 3.19
CA ILE A 92 0.57 -27.65 1.93
C ILE A 92 1.79 -28.56 1.85
N ALA A 93 1.61 -29.81 1.43
CA ALA A 93 2.72 -30.70 1.15
C ALA A 93 3.57 -30.19 -0.02
N GLU A 94 4.89 -30.41 -0.01
CA GLU A 94 5.82 -29.91 -1.02
C GLU A 94 5.44 -30.33 -2.44
N ASP A 95 4.88 -31.53 -2.60
CA ASP A 95 4.38 -32.07 -3.86
C ASP A 95 2.92 -31.68 -4.18
N GLY A 96 2.26 -30.93 -3.30
CA GLY A 96 0.86 -30.55 -3.43
C GLY A 96 -0.14 -31.64 -3.07
N SER A 97 0.28 -32.81 -2.54
CA SER A 97 -0.57 -33.98 -2.25
C SER A 97 -1.51 -33.78 -1.06
N ALA A 98 -1.27 -32.82 -0.18
CA ALA A 98 -2.08 -32.55 1.01
C ALA A 98 -2.30 -31.06 1.23
N VAL A 99 -3.52 -30.70 1.61
CA VAL A 99 -3.94 -29.33 2.00
C VAL A 99 -4.54 -29.40 3.40
N VAL A 100 -3.87 -28.79 4.38
CA VAL A 100 -4.21 -28.92 5.80
C VAL A 100 -4.51 -27.53 6.39
N PRO A 101 -5.76 -27.17 6.68
CA PRO A 101 -6.08 -25.96 7.43
C PRO A 101 -5.62 -26.08 8.89
N LEU A 102 -4.90 -25.08 9.40
CA LEU A 102 -4.32 -25.09 10.74
C LEU A 102 -5.00 -24.10 11.68
N LEU A 103 -5.10 -22.83 11.27
CA LEU A 103 -5.62 -21.70 12.06
C LEU A 103 -6.56 -20.85 11.23
N GLY A 104 -7.35 -19.98 11.91
CA GLY A 104 -8.27 -19.08 11.22
C GLY A 104 -9.60 -19.75 10.85
N GLY A 105 -10.07 -20.71 11.65
CA GLY A 105 -11.37 -21.36 11.44
C GLY A 105 -12.56 -20.41 11.37
N LEU A 106 -12.48 -19.27 12.06
CA LEU A 106 -13.47 -18.18 12.01
C LEU A 106 -13.20 -17.17 10.89
N SER A 107 -12.08 -17.30 10.19
CA SER A 107 -11.62 -16.39 9.14
C SER A 107 -11.64 -17.03 7.75
N GLY A 108 -12.34 -18.16 7.58
CA GLY A 108 -12.58 -18.82 6.28
C GLY A 108 -11.46 -19.76 5.81
N VAL A 109 -10.59 -20.26 6.70
CA VAL A 109 -9.49 -21.17 6.32
C VAL A 109 -9.97 -22.44 5.61
N ASN A 110 -11.12 -23.00 6.01
CA ASN A 110 -11.64 -24.24 5.40
C ASN A 110 -12.10 -24.01 3.95
N GLU A 111 -12.71 -22.85 3.66
CA GLU A 111 -13.09 -22.50 2.29
C GLU A 111 -11.86 -22.26 1.41
N LEU A 112 -10.86 -21.56 1.93
CA LEU A 112 -9.58 -21.38 1.26
C LEU A 112 -8.89 -22.74 1.01
N ALA A 113 -8.97 -23.66 1.98
CA ALA A 113 -8.45 -25.02 1.83
C ALA A 113 -9.16 -25.80 0.71
N ARG A 114 -10.50 -25.71 0.60
CA ARG A 114 -11.27 -26.33 -0.48
C ARG A 114 -10.89 -25.77 -1.85
N GLN A 115 -10.79 -24.46 -1.96
CA GLN A 115 -10.40 -23.78 -3.20
C GLN A 115 -9.02 -24.25 -3.68
N ILE A 116 -8.03 -24.29 -2.80
CA ILE A 116 -6.67 -24.76 -3.12
C ILE A 116 -6.66 -26.27 -3.45
N ALA A 117 -7.36 -27.07 -2.66
CA ALA A 117 -7.44 -28.52 -2.87
C ALA A 117 -8.07 -28.87 -4.22
N ALA A 118 -9.13 -28.17 -4.62
CA ALA A 118 -9.75 -28.33 -5.93
C ALA A 118 -8.75 -28.02 -7.07
N ALA A 119 -7.97 -26.94 -6.96
CA ALA A 119 -6.95 -26.59 -7.94
C ALA A 119 -5.81 -27.61 -8.01
N LEU A 120 -5.42 -28.17 -6.87
CA LEU A 120 -4.39 -29.22 -6.80
C LEU A 120 -4.93 -30.62 -7.13
N LYS A 121 -6.26 -30.78 -7.24
CA LYS A 121 -6.98 -32.05 -7.46
C LYS A 121 -6.77 -33.07 -6.33
N VAL A 122 -6.81 -32.57 -5.09
CA VAL A 122 -6.69 -33.35 -3.86
C VAL A 122 -7.85 -33.05 -2.91
N GLN A 123 -7.94 -33.74 -1.78
CA GLN A 123 -8.89 -33.41 -0.72
C GLN A 123 -8.25 -32.51 0.35
N ALA A 124 -9.01 -31.53 0.83
CA ALA A 124 -8.62 -30.77 2.00
C ALA A 124 -8.83 -31.57 3.28
N ALA A 125 -7.83 -31.61 4.16
CA ALA A 125 -7.87 -32.34 5.44
C ALA A 125 -8.65 -31.52 6.50
N ILE A 126 -9.92 -31.23 6.24
CA ILE A 126 -10.79 -30.50 7.15
C ILE A 126 -11.25 -31.43 8.27
N THR A 127 -11.08 -30.98 9.53
CA THR A 127 -11.43 -31.75 10.73
C THR A 127 -12.58 -31.13 11.53
N THR A 128 -13.04 -29.95 11.15
CA THR A 128 -14.12 -29.24 11.85
C THR A 128 -15.46 -29.96 11.65
N THR A 129 -16.00 -30.53 12.71
CA THR A 129 -17.23 -31.36 12.66
C THR A 129 -18.41 -30.64 12.01
N GLY A 130 -18.64 -29.36 12.35
CA GLY A 130 -19.73 -28.56 11.77
C GLY A 130 -19.58 -28.40 10.25
N ASP A 131 -18.36 -28.14 9.78
CA ASP A 131 -18.06 -27.98 8.36
C ASP A 131 -18.22 -29.30 7.56
N LEU A 132 -17.85 -30.44 8.18
CA LEU A 132 -18.02 -31.75 7.58
C LEU A 132 -19.50 -32.17 7.47
N ARG A 133 -20.29 -31.88 8.51
CA ARG A 133 -21.71 -32.24 8.53
C ARG A 133 -22.58 -31.33 7.68
N PHE A 134 -22.38 -30.01 7.85
CA PHE A 134 -23.32 -29.00 7.31
C PHE A 134 -22.81 -28.31 6.05
N ARG A 135 -21.55 -28.50 5.67
CA ARG A 135 -20.91 -27.84 4.53
C ARG A 135 -21.02 -26.32 4.54
N THR A 136 -21.14 -25.74 5.75
CA THR A 136 -21.24 -24.30 5.93
C THR A 136 -20.59 -23.88 7.26
N ALA A 137 -20.01 -22.67 7.27
CA ALA A 137 -19.38 -22.09 8.44
C ALA A 137 -20.30 -20.99 9.01
N LEU A 138 -21.18 -21.35 9.97
CA LEU A 138 -22.15 -20.42 10.57
C LEU A 138 -21.47 -19.21 11.24
N LEU A 139 -20.26 -19.34 11.78
CA LEU A 139 -19.50 -18.23 12.38
C LEU A 139 -18.78 -17.35 11.36
N SER A 140 -18.63 -17.81 10.14
CA SER A 140 -17.96 -17.10 9.05
C SER A 140 -18.85 -17.03 7.82
N PRO A 141 -19.92 -16.21 7.84
CA PRO A 141 -20.79 -16.08 6.68
C PRO A 141 -20.01 -15.56 5.46
N PRO A 142 -20.43 -15.91 4.24
CA PRO A 142 -19.77 -15.45 3.03
C PRO A 142 -19.89 -13.93 2.87
N PHE A 143 -19.14 -13.42 1.87
CA PHE A 143 -19.23 -12.00 1.52
C PHE A 143 -20.68 -11.54 1.36
N GLY A 144 -20.97 -10.35 1.88
CA GLY A 144 -22.29 -9.75 1.82
C GLY A 144 -23.21 -10.09 3.00
N TYR A 145 -22.78 -10.88 3.97
CA TYR A 145 -23.52 -11.17 5.19
C TYR A 145 -22.74 -10.82 6.46
N HIS A 146 -23.45 -10.43 7.51
CA HIS A 146 -22.88 -10.17 8.84
C HIS A 146 -23.67 -10.92 9.91
N LEU A 147 -23.00 -11.74 10.72
CA LEU A 147 -23.60 -12.40 11.87
C LEU A 147 -23.73 -11.38 13.02
N ALA A 148 -24.95 -11.11 13.45
CA ALA A 148 -25.24 -10.06 14.44
C ALA A 148 -24.89 -10.48 15.87
N ASN A 149 -25.02 -11.75 16.19
CA ASN A 149 -24.93 -12.31 17.55
C ASN A 149 -23.99 -13.54 17.61
N PRO A 150 -22.69 -13.37 17.37
CA PRO A 150 -21.72 -14.47 17.38
C PRO A 150 -21.61 -15.17 18.74
N GLU A 151 -21.97 -14.53 19.84
CA GLU A 151 -22.02 -15.08 21.19
C GLU A 151 -22.98 -16.27 21.30
N ASN A 152 -24.09 -16.26 20.57
CA ASN A 152 -25.08 -17.34 20.58
C ASN A 152 -24.61 -18.56 19.76
N ALA A 153 -23.69 -18.36 18.84
CA ALA A 153 -23.33 -19.36 17.84
C ALA A 153 -22.71 -20.65 18.45
N LYS A 154 -21.98 -20.52 19.57
CA LYS A 154 -21.38 -21.70 20.22
C LYS A 154 -22.44 -22.68 20.71
N LYS A 155 -23.47 -22.18 21.42
CA LYS A 155 -24.58 -23.01 21.90
C LYS A 155 -25.39 -23.53 20.73
N PHE A 156 -25.75 -22.66 19.78
CA PHE A 156 -26.50 -22.99 18.58
C PHE A 156 -25.87 -24.16 17.81
N ILE A 157 -24.56 -24.10 17.55
CA ILE A 157 -23.81 -25.16 16.85
C ILE A 157 -23.77 -26.43 17.68
N SER A 158 -23.65 -26.35 18.99
CA SER A 158 -23.70 -27.53 19.89
C SER A 158 -25.03 -28.24 19.78
N ASP A 159 -26.15 -27.52 19.88
CA ASP A 159 -27.51 -28.06 19.82
C ASP A 159 -27.77 -28.64 18.40
N LEU A 160 -27.33 -27.99 17.36
CA LEU A 160 -27.39 -28.45 15.99
C LEU A 160 -26.59 -29.77 15.79
N LEU A 161 -25.41 -29.89 16.39
CA LEU A 161 -24.59 -31.12 16.35
C LEU A 161 -25.25 -32.25 17.16
N ALA A 162 -26.02 -31.92 18.17
CA ALA A 162 -26.83 -32.86 18.97
C ALA A 162 -28.06 -33.37 18.21
N GLY A 163 -28.44 -32.76 17.09
CA GLY A 163 -29.53 -33.22 16.22
C GLY A 163 -30.74 -32.28 16.15
N ALA A 164 -30.66 -31.08 16.74
CA ALA A 164 -31.71 -30.10 16.62
C ALA A 164 -31.89 -29.67 15.14
N LYS A 165 -33.14 -29.35 14.79
CA LYS A 165 -33.50 -28.88 13.45
C LYS A 165 -33.53 -27.35 13.40
N VAL A 166 -33.36 -26.81 12.21
CA VAL A 166 -33.24 -25.36 11.94
C VAL A 166 -34.41 -24.85 11.14
N LYS A 167 -35.14 -23.87 11.70
CA LYS A 167 -36.08 -23.07 10.94
C LYS A 167 -35.31 -21.93 10.24
N LEU A 168 -35.36 -21.87 8.91
CA LEU A 168 -34.77 -20.78 8.13
C LEU A 168 -35.84 -19.72 7.80
N VAL A 169 -35.65 -18.49 8.29
CA VAL A 169 -36.50 -17.33 8.02
C VAL A 169 -35.71 -16.37 7.11
N GLY A 170 -36.30 -16.00 5.98
CA GLY A 170 -35.62 -15.22 4.95
C GLY A 170 -34.87 -16.10 3.95
N THR A 171 -34.08 -15.48 3.06
CA THR A 171 -33.39 -16.18 1.96
C THR A 171 -31.91 -15.89 1.96
N ALA A 172 -31.12 -16.96 1.92
CA ALA A 172 -29.68 -16.89 1.73
C ALA A 172 -29.22 -18.14 0.96
N PRO A 173 -28.76 -18.04 -0.30
CA PRO A 173 -28.38 -19.19 -1.12
C PRO A 173 -27.39 -20.12 -0.42
N TRP A 174 -26.38 -19.58 0.24
CA TRP A 174 -25.34 -20.34 0.96
C TRP A 174 -25.87 -21.17 2.14
N LEU A 175 -27.02 -20.81 2.72
CA LEU A 175 -27.71 -21.60 3.74
C LEU A 175 -28.61 -22.66 3.11
N SER A 176 -29.37 -22.28 2.06
CA SER A 176 -30.27 -23.20 1.35
C SER A 176 -29.53 -24.33 0.63
N GLU A 177 -28.31 -24.07 0.14
CA GLU A 177 -27.43 -25.03 -0.53
C GLU A 177 -26.59 -25.86 0.46
N SER A 178 -26.66 -25.59 1.75
CA SER A 178 -25.96 -26.31 2.80
C SER A 178 -26.64 -27.63 3.17
N ASN A 179 -25.94 -28.48 3.95
CA ASN A 179 -26.52 -29.70 4.52
C ASN A 179 -27.16 -29.44 5.91
N LEU A 180 -27.62 -28.23 6.18
CA LEU A 180 -28.35 -27.94 7.42
C LEU A 180 -29.67 -28.73 7.46
N PRO A 181 -30.06 -29.28 8.62
CA PRO A 181 -31.34 -29.98 8.80
C PRO A 181 -32.49 -28.97 8.87
N ILE A 182 -32.85 -28.36 7.73
CA ILE A 182 -33.88 -27.33 7.64
C ILE A 182 -35.25 -27.97 7.78
N ASP A 183 -36.06 -27.44 8.70
CA ASP A 183 -37.43 -27.89 8.99
C ASP A 183 -38.26 -26.68 9.43
N GLU A 184 -39.52 -26.55 8.98
CA GLU A 184 -40.39 -25.43 9.33
C GLU A 184 -40.69 -25.35 10.84
N ASN A 185 -40.62 -26.49 11.55
CA ASN A 185 -40.86 -26.60 12.99
C ASN A 185 -39.51 -26.77 13.76
N GLY A 186 -38.39 -26.34 13.20
CA GLY A 186 -37.08 -26.46 13.85
C GLY A 186 -37.02 -25.70 15.16
N GLU A 187 -36.33 -26.29 16.17
CA GLU A 187 -36.14 -25.72 17.50
C GLU A 187 -35.18 -24.54 17.48
N LEU A 188 -34.26 -24.54 16.55
CA LEU A 188 -33.30 -23.47 16.31
C LEU A 188 -33.79 -22.60 15.14
N THR A 189 -33.51 -21.29 15.21
CA THR A 189 -33.87 -20.38 14.13
C THR A 189 -32.65 -19.73 13.52
N ILE A 190 -32.57 -19.71 12.19
CA ILE A 190 -31.65 -18.83 11.45
C ILE A 190 -32.51 -17.77 10.76
N GLU A 191 -32.30 -16.51 11.11
CA GLU A 191 -33.02 -15.39 10.52
C GLU A 191 -32.11 -14.55 9.64
N VAL A 192 -32.49 -14.35 8.38
CA VAL A 192 -31.76 -13.55 7.38
C VAL A 192 -32.59 -12.33 7.04
N THR A 193 -32.19 -11.16 7.54
CA THR A 193 -32.96 -9.93 7.39
C THR A 193 -32.06 -8.70 7.52
N GLU A 194 -32.39 -7.63 6.80
CA GLU A 194 -31.78 -6.31 6.98
C GLU A 194 -32.35 -5.56 8.19
N LYS A 195 -33.46 -6.05 8.76
CA LYS A 195 -34.16 -5.38 9.85
C LYS A 195 -33.41 -5.50 11.18
N LYS A 196 -33.62 -4.50 12.04
CA LYS A 196 -33.15 -4.52 13.41
C LYS A 196 -33.98 -5.50 14.22
N ILE A 197 -33.34 -6.55 14.73
CA ILE A 197 -34.00 -7.60 15.54
C ILE A 197 -33.23 -7.75 16.85
N ILE A 198 -33.93 -8.08 17.91
CA ILE A 198 -33.34 -8.51 19.19
C ILE A 198 -33.17 -10.05 19.10
N PRO A 199 -31.94 -10.57 19.01
CA PRO A 199 -31.74 -12.00 18.88
C PRO A 199 -32.20 -12.78 20.11
N GLN A 200 -32.88 -13.90 19.88
CA GLN A 200 -33.18 -14.87 20.95
C GLN A 200 -32.01 -15.83 21.17
N PRO A 201 -31.87 -16.51 22.30
CA PRO A 201 -30.72 -17.39 22.58
C PRO A 201 -30.55 -18.57 21.63
N ASP A 202 -31.64 -19.05 21.02
CA ASP A 202 -31.71 -20.15 20.05
C ASP A 202 -31.79 -19.66 18.59
N CYS A 203 -31.52 -18.37 18.38
CA CYS A 203 -31.56 -17.74 17.07
C CYS A 203 -30.17 -17.22 16.65
N LEU A 204 -29.80 -17.44 15.40
CA LEU A 204 -28.70 -16.74 14.72
C LEU A 204 -29.28 -15.75 13.72
N VAL A 205 -28.85 -14.49 13.80
CA VAL A 205 -29.31 -13.43 12.91
C VAL A 205 -28.21 -13.02 11.96
N TYR A 206 -28.47 -13.12 10.66
CA TYR A 206 -27.57 -12.64 9.61
C TYR A 206 -28.17 -11.43 8.91
N HIS A 207 -27.41 -10.32 8.91
CA HIS A 207 -27.79 -9.12 8.17
C HIS A 207 -27.13 -9.14 6.79
N PRO A 208 -27.92 -9.26 5.70
CA PRO A 208 -27.41 -9.09 4.35
C PRO A 208 -26.99 -7.63 4.14
N LYS A 209 -25.85 -7.40 3.51
CA LYS A 209 -25.29 -6.09 3.18
C LYS A 209 -26.06 -5.47 2.01
N LYS A 210 -27.24 -4.92 2.27
CA LYS A 210 -28.18 -4.40 1.28
C LYS A 210 -28.42 -2.89 1.37
N VAL A 211 -27.80 -2.20 2.32
CA VAL A 211 -28.08 -0.79 2.58
C VAL A 211 -26.94 0.09 2.09
N ALA A 212 -27.27 1.08 1.25
CA ALA A 212 -26.38 2.16 0.85
C ALA A 212 -26.81 3.47 1.52
N ILE A 213 -25.86 4.28 1.97
CA ILE A 213 -26.09 5.60 2.55
C ILE A 213 -25.38 6.64 1.70
N ALA A 214 -26.15 7.54 1.07
CA ALA A 214 -25.60 8.68 0.34
C ALA A 214 -25.52 9.91 1.24
N ILE A 215 -24.38 10.61 1.22
CA ILE A 215 -24.11 11.81 1.99
C ILE A 215 -23.54 12.86 1.06
N THR A 216 -24.17 14.03 0.97
CA THR A 216 -23.76 15.11 0.04
C THR A 216 -23.35 16.40 0.74
N SER A 217 -23.59 16.53 2.05
CA SER A 217 -23.19 17.68 2.86
C SER A 217 -22.93 17.23 4.31
N PRO A 218 -21.75 16.62 4.58
CA PRO A 218 -21.40 16.12 5.90
C PRO A 218 -21.20 17.29 6.89
N ASN A 219 -21.69 17.08 8.13
CA ASN A 219 -21.52 17.99 9.27
C ASN A 219 -21.47 17.20 10.58
N SER A 220 -21.29 17.87 11.71
CA SER A 220 -21.18 17.22 13.02
C SER A 220 -22.43 16.43 13.44
N GLY A 221 -23.60 16.71 12.89
CA GLY A 221 -24.87 16.00 13.15
C GLY A 221 -25.12 14.82 12.20
N THR A 222 -24.33 14.64 11.15
CA THR A 222 -24.58 13.63 10.10
C THR A 222 -24.70 12.22 10.65
N LEU A 223 -23.84 11.83 11.58
CA LEU A 223 -23.89 10.48 12.18
C LEU A 223 -25.18 10.25 12.95
N SER A 224 -25.66 11.23 13.72
CA SER A 224 -26.92 11.14 14.47
C SER A 224 -28.12 10.99 13.53
N HIS A 225 -28.16 11.78 12.46
CA HIS A 225 -29.21 11.69 11.46
C HIS A 225 -29.21 10.34 10.71
N ILE A 226 -28.04 9.75 10.48
CA ILE A 226 -27.96 8.40 9.92
C ILE A 226 -28.61 7.37 10.86
N TYR A 227 -28.33 7.45 12.17
CA TYR A 227 -28.94 6.53 13.12
C TYR A 227 -30.45 6.73 13.23
N GLU A 228 -30.96 7.97 13.17
CA GLU A 228 -32.39 8.29 13.12
C GLU A 228 -33.05 7.65 11.89
N LEU A 229 -32.46 7.81 10.70
CA LEU A 229 -32.96 7.21 9.47
C LEU A 229 -32.97 5.67 9.50
N LEU A 230 -31.93 5.06 10.09
CA LEU A 230 -31.87 3.60 10.27
C LEU A 230 -32.95 3.12 11.25
N GLU A 231 -33.22 3.87 12.30
CA GLU A 231 -34.29 3.55 13.29
C GLU A 231 -35.67 3.70 12.66
N ASP A 232 -35.94 4.79 11.96
CA ASP A 232 -37.20 5.02 11.22
C ASP A 232 -37.46 3.93 10.17
N ALA A 233 -36.42 3.47 9.52
CA ALA A 233 -36.47 2.37 8.55
C ALA A 233 -36.59 1.00 9.24
N GLN A 234 -36.38 0.90 10.54
CA GLN A 234 -36.22 -0.35 11.30
C GLN A 234 -35.11 -1.25 10.76
N VAL A 235 -34.00 -0.64 10.27
CA VAL A 235 -32.88 -1.32 9.62
C VAL A 235 -31.69 -1.41 10.57
N SER A 236 -31.02 -2.55 10.56
CA SER A 236 -29.79 -2.76 11.32
C SER A 236 -28.61 -1.98 10.70
N SER A 237 -27.83 -1.30 11.54
CA SER A 237 -26.58 -0.68 11.12
C SER A 237 -25.57 -1.69 10.51
N LYS A 238 -25.71 -2.97 10.86
CA LYS A 238 -24.88 -4.07 10.32
C LYS A 238 -25.28 -4.47 8.89
N ALA A 239 -26.45 -4.04 8.41
CA ALA A 239 -26.87 -4.23 7.01
C ALA A 239 -26.28 -3.17 6.06
N VAL A 240 -25.66 -2.11 6.57
CA VAL A 240 -25.00 -1.09 5.74
C VAL A 240 -23.82 -1.72 5.00
N ALA A 241 -23.81 -1.56 3.69
CA ALA A 241 -22.80 -2.09 2.77
C ALA A 241 -21.76 -1.05 2.33
N VAL A 242 -22.20 0.20 2.13
CA VAL A 242 -21.41 1.24 1.47
C VAL A 242 -21.90 2.64 1.87
N ILE A 243 -20.97 3.59 1.96
CA ILE A 243 -21.23 5.03 1.98
C ILE A 243 -21.00 5.56 0.55
N LEU A 244 -21.92 6.36 0.05
CA LEU A 244 -21.87 6.97 -1.28
C LEU A 244 -21.74 8.49 -1.12
N ALA A 245 -20.85 9.13 -1.88
CA ALA A 245 -20.65 10.57 -1.80
C ALA A 245 -20.19 11.15 -3.16
N PRO A 246 -20.37 12.46 -3.39
CA PRO A 246 -19.73 13.15 -4.50
C PRO A 246 -18.20 13.17 -4.33
N LEU A 247 -17.47 13.11 -5.45
CA LEU A 247 -16.00 13.00 -5.45
C LEU A 247 -15.30 14.20 -4.76
N TYR A 248 -15.87 15.40 -4.82
CA TYR A 248 -15.28 16.56 -4.15
C TYR A 248 -15.25 16.48 -2.61
N LEU A 249 -15.95 15.49 -2.03
CA LEU A 249 -15.93 15.19 -0.60
C LEU A 249 -14.93 14.07 -0.23
N ALA A 250 -14.10 13.62 -1.14
CA ALA A 250 -13.24 12.46 -0.92
C ALA A 250 -12.23 12.64 0.22
N ALA A 251 -11.84 13.87 0.53
CA ALA A 251 -10.93 14.20 1.65
C ALA A 251 -11.67 14.68 2.92
N ASP A 252 -13.00 14.47 3.01
CA ASP A 252 -13.78 14.94 4.15
C ASP A 252 -13.62 14.00 5.37
N PRO A 253 -13.08 14.48 6.51
CA PRO A 253 -12.80 13.64 7.67
C PRO A 253 -14.05 13.09 8.35
N ILE A 254 -15.22 13.74 8.18
CA ILE A 254 -16.48 13.25 8.74
C ILE A 254 -16.93 11.99 8.00
N LEU A 255 -16.79 11.98 6.66
CA LEU A 255 -17.09 10.78 5.86
C LEU A 255 -16.18 9.61 6.23
N GLU A 256 -14.88 9.86 6.39
CA GLU A 256 -13.92 8.83 6.81
C GLU A 256 -14.29 8.24 8.19
N ASN A 257 -14.62 9.10 9.16
CA ASN A 257 -15.04 8.67 10.48
C ASN A 257 -16.33 7.84 10.43
N ILE A 258 -17.32 8.26 9.64
CA ILE A 258 -18.57 7.51 9.47
C ILE A 258 -18.30 6.14 8.85
N ALA A 259 -17.50 6.08 7.79
CA ALA A 259 -17.12 4.83 7.15
C ALA A 259 -16.38 3.88 8.11
N HIS A 260 -15.51 4.43 8.96
CA HIS A 260 -14.82 3.67 9.99
C HIS A 260 -15.80 3.11 11.06
N ILE A 261 -16.77 3.91 11.52
CA ILE A 261 -17.78 3.47 12.50
C ILE A 261 -18.63 2.32 11.94
N PHE A 262 -19.10 2.44 10.70
CA PHE A 262 -19.88 1.39 10.03
C PHE A 262 -19.02 0.24 9.48
N GLN A 263 -17.70 0.39 9.44
CA GLN A 263 -16.75 -0.56 8.86
C GLN A 263 -17.10 -0.90 7.41
N VAL A 264 -17.38 0.12 6.59
CA VAL A 264 -17.74 -0.01 5.19
C VAL A 264 -16.90 0.93 4.32
N PRO A 265 -16.69 0.61 3.03
CA PRO A 265 -15.99 1.50 2.11
C PRO A 265 -16.84 2.73 1.76
N ILE A 266 -16.17 3.80 1.36
CA ILE A 266 -16.80 4.94 0.68
C ILE A 266 -16.59 4.77 -0.83
N ARG A 267 -17.62 5.11 -1.59
CA ARG A 267 -17.58 5.14 -3.05
C ARG A 267 -18.00 6.51 -3.54
N PHE A 268 -17.23 7.06 -4.45
CA PHE A 268 -17.38 8.42 -4.92
C PHE A 268 -17.86 8.47 -6.37
N PHE A 269 -18.59 9.55 -6.69
CA PHE A 269 -19.09 9.85 -8.04
C PHE A 269 -18.68 11.25 -8.45
N ALA A 270 -18.16 11.40 -9.67
CA ALA A 270 -17.95 12.71 -10.27
C ALA A 270 -19.30 13.42 -10.48
N VAL A 271 -19.34 14.74 -10.34
CA VAL A 271 -20.57 15.53 -10.53
C VAL A 271 -21.17 15.30 -11.92
N SER A 272 -20.33 15.15 -12.95
CA SER A 272 -20.76 14.84 -14.31
C SER A 272 -21.55 13.52 -14.43
N GLN A 273 -21.23 12.52 -13.61
CA GLN A 273 -21.97 11.25 -13.56
C GLN A 273 -23.35 11.40 -12.92
N LEU A 274 -23.52 12.38 -12.02
CA LEU A 274 -24.76 12.64 -11.30
C LEU A 274 -25.74 13.51 -12.10
N THR A 275 -25.26 14.30 -13.05
CA THR A 275 -26.07 15.24 -13.83
C THR A 275 -27.22 14.57 -14.56
N LYS A 276 -27.02 13.34 -15.08
CA LYS A 276 -28.09 12.59 -15.76
C LYS A 276 -29.29 12.30 -14.87
N PHE A 277 -29.10 12.13 -13.55
CA PHE A 277 -30.19 11.85 -12.61
C PHE A 277 -30.85 13.16 -12.16
N THR A 278 -30.08 14.22 -11.91
CA THR A 278 -30.64 15.53 -11.55
C THR A 278 -31.48 16.13 -12.67
N THR A 279 -31.13 15.90 -13.93
CA THR A 279 -31.95 16.29 -15.08
C THR A 279 -33.26 15.49 -15.20
N GLN A 280 -33.36 14.32 -14.57
CA GLN A 280 -34.57 13.51 -14.44
C GLN A 280 -35.46 13.92 -13.25
N GLY A 281 -35.05 14.95 -12.49
CA GLY A 281 -35.82 15.49 -11.37
C GLY A 281 -35.43 14.97 -10.00
N TYR A 282 -34.41 14.10 -9.88
CA TYR A 282 -33.90 13.68 -8.58
C TYR A 282 -33.11 14.82 -7.92
N CYS A 283 -33.27 14.97 -6.61
CA CYS A 283 -32.39 15.86 -5.85
C CYS A 283 -30.96 15.29 -5.81
N PHE A 284 -29.97 16.10 -5.42
CA PHE A 284 -28.56 15.73 -5.57
C PHE A 284 -28.17 14.48 -4.75
N HIS A 285 -28.64 14.34 -3.51
CA HIS A 285 -28.38 13.15 -2.68
C HIS A 285 -29.10 11.89 -3.20
N GLU A 286 -30.29 12.03 -3.80
CA GLU A 286 -30.96 10.92 -4.48
C GLU A 286 -30.21 10.53 -5.75
N ALA A 287 -29.69 11.49 -6.50
CA ALA A 287 -28.85 11.22 -7.68
C ALA A 287 -27.62 10.39 -7.34
N VAL A 288 -26.99 10.62 -6.18
CA VAL A 288 -25.85 9.81 -5.68
C VAL A 288 -26.28 8.37 -5.40
N VAL A 289 -27.46 8.17 -4.79
CA VAL A 289 -28.03 6.82 -4.59
C VAL A 289 -28.31 6.15 -5.92
N CYS A 290 -28.99 6.83 -6.83
CA CYS A 290 -29.35 6.27 -8.14
C CYS A 290 -28.12 5.93 -9.00
N ALA A 291 -27.00 6.62 -8.80
CA ALA A 291 -25.74 6.31 -9.46
C ALA A 291 -25.08 5.02 -8.91
N GLY A 292 -25.32 4.71 -7.63
CA GLY A 292 -24.72 3.57 -6.94
C GLY A 292 -25.62 2.35 -6.78
N THR A 293 -26.94 2.51 -6.95
CA THR A 293 -27.94 1.46 -6.79
C THR A 293 -29.00 1.57 -7.89
N GLU A 294 -29.80 0.53 -8.08
CA GLU A 294 -30.88 0.60 -9.08
C GLU A 294 -31.95 1.63 -8.66
N PRO A 295 -32.55 2.39 -9.61
CA PRO A 295 -33.51 3.46 -9.32
C PRO A 295 -34.81 3.00 -8.62
N ASN A 296 -35.13 1.72 -8.67
CA ASN A 296 -36.36 1.13 -8.10
C ASN A 296 -36.23 0.71 -6.62
N ASN A 297 -35.14 1.04 -5.97
CA ASN A 297 -34.91 0.69 -4.57
C ASN A 297 -35.79 1.54 -3.62
N LYS A 298 -36.23 0.92 -2.52
CA LYS A 298 -36.90 1.65 -1.45
C LYS A 298 -35.92 2.65 -0.83
N SER A 299 -36.15 3.94 -1.06
CA SER A 299 -35.31 5.02 -0.54
C SER A 299 -36.05 5.83 0.51
N LEU A 300 -35.35 6.18 1.58
CA LEU A 300 -35.77 7.08 2.64
C LEU A 300 -34.84 8.28 2.63
N CYS A 301 -35.40 9.47 2.42
CA CYS A 301 -34.64 10.71 2.35
C CYS A 301 -34.89 11.56 3.59
N SER A 302 -33.82 12.13 4.13
CA SER A 302 -33.93 13.24 5.06
C SER A 302 -33.66 14.55 4.30
N PRO A 303 -34.70 15.31 3.97
CA PRO A 303 -34.51 16.55 3.19
C PRO A 303 -33.70 17.62 3.92
N PHE A 304 -33.67 17.58 5.25
CA PHE A 304 -32.94 18.54 6.07
C PHE A 304 -31.47 18.22 6.24
N SER A 305 -31.05 16.95 6.12
CA SER A 305 -29.67 16.50 6.37
C SER A 305 -28.90 16.11 5.10
N GLN A 306 -29.54 16.20 3.93
CA GLN A 306 -28.94 15.78 2.63
C GLN A 306 -28.35 14.36 2.68
N ILE A 307 -29.06 13.47 3.36
CA ILE A 307 -28.72 12.06 3.50
C ILE A 307 -29.85 11.23 2.88
N THR A 308 -29.50 10.22 2.11
CA THR A 308 -30.45 9.24 1.59
C THR A 308 -30.01 7.84 2.00
N LEU A 309 -30.93 7.07 2.58
CA LEU A 309 -30.77 5.65 2.84
C LEU A 309 -31.51 4.88 1.74
N SER A 310 -30.83 3.94 1.09
CA SER A 310 -31.40 3.08 0.07
C SER A 310 -31.25 1.61 0.46
N ILE A 311 -32.33 0.83 0.31
CA ILE A 311 -32.35 -0.61 0.58
C ILE A 311 -32.48 -1.34 -0.76
N SER A 312 -31.41 -2.04 -1.14
CA SER A 312 -31.37 -2.86 -2.35
C SER A 312 -32.08 -4.20 -2.13
N PRO A 313 -32.78 -4.75 -3.15
CA PRO A 313 -33.30 -6.12 -3.09
C PRO A 313 -32.18 -7.16 -2.99
N GLU A 314 -31.01 -6.86 -3.54
CA GLU A 314 -29.86 -7.76 -3.57
C GLU A 314 -28.68 -7.24 -2.71
N ILE A 315 -27.73 -8.12 -2.45
CA ILE A 315 -26.49 -7.77 -1.75
C ILE A 315 -25.69 -6.78 -2.60
N ILE A 316 -25.30 -5.68 -1.99
CA ILE A 316 -24.47 -4.64 -2.61
C ILE A 316 -23.01 -5.08 -2.62
N ASN A 317 -22.40 -5.11 -3.80
CA ASN A 317 -20.96 -5.23 -3.97
C ASN A 317 -20.34 -3.83 -4.15
N PRO A 318 -19.69 -3.25 -3.13
CA PRO A 318 -19.11 -1.91 -3.26
C PRO A 318 -18.04 -1.76 -4.35
N GLU A 319 -17.38 -2.86 -4.72
CA GLU A 319 -16.30 -2.81 -5.74
C GLU A 319 -16.83 -2.53 -7.16
N THR A 320 -18.11 -2.75 -7.39
CA THR A 320 -18.76 -2.50 -8.68
C THR A 320 -19.41 -1.13 -8.79
N ILE A 321 -19.37 -0.33 -7.71
CA ILE A 321 -20.09 0.94 -7.59
C ILE A 321 -19.10 2.09 -7.52
N GLY A 322 -19.29 3.14 -8.32
CA GLY A 322 -18.47 4.36 -8.29
C GLY A 322 -16.96 4.08 -8.28
N GLN A 323 -16.21 4.95 -7.66
CA GLN A 323 -14.76 4.77 -7.49
C GLN A 323 -14.34 4.99 -6.03
N PRO A 324 -13.24 4.36 -5.55
CA PRO A 324 -12.63 4.74 -4.28
C PRO A 324 -11.96 6.11 -4.40
N GLN A 325 -11.53 6.70 -3.28
CA GLN A 325 -10.62 7.85 -3.31
C GLN A 325 -9.32 7.48 -4.02
N GLY A 326 -8.91 8.32 -4.96
CA GLY A 326 -7.63 8.14 -5.64
C GLY A 326 -6.46 8.40 -4.72
N LYS A 327 -5.37 7.65 -4.91
CA LYS A 327 -4.14 7.80 -4.13
C LYS A 327 -2.94 8.00 -5.05
N LEU A 328 -2.10 8.97 -4.72
CA LEU A 328 -0.85 9.23 -5.41
C LEU A 328 0.30 9.21 -4.41
N ALA A 329 1.15 8.21 -4.48
CA ALA A 329 2.37 8.15 -3.70
C ALA A 329 3.57 8.50 -4.57
N ILE A 330 4.33 9.51 -4.18
CA ILE A 330 5.58 9.89 -4.86
C ILE A 330 6.71 9.29 -4.04
N ILE A 331 7.35 8.25 -4.57
CA ILE A 331 8.23 7.39 -3.79
C ILE A 331 9.70 7.50 -4.18
N GLY A 332 10.58 7.44 -3.18
CA GLY A 332 12.02 7.32 -3.34
C GLY A 332 12.51 5.89 -3.15
N THR A 333 13.02 5.27 -4.22
CA THR A 333 13.46 3.87 -4.17
C THR A 333 14.89 3.70 -3.63
N GLY A 334 15.51 4.79 -3.18
CA GLY A 334 16.91 4.78 -2.79
C GLY A 334 17.86 4.74 -4.00
N PRO A 335 19.17 4.56 -3.77
CA PRO A 335 20.19 4.69 -4.82
C PRO A 335 20.22 3.53 -5.82
N GLY A 336 19.49 2.41 -5.58
CA GLY A 336 19.36 1.36 -6.58
C GLY A 336 19.08 -0.04 -6.05
N ALA A 337 19.78 -0.54 -5.03
CA ALA A 337 19.53 -1.89 -4.53
C ALA A 337 18.30 -1.92 -3.61
N SER A 338 17.48 -2.98 -3.70
CA SER A 338 16.26 -3.18 -2.90
C SER A 338 16.47 -3.08 -1.38
N LYS A 339 17.68 -3.39 -0.88
CA LYS A 339 18.05 -3.23 0.55
C LYS A 339 18.03 -1.77 1.05
N TRP A 340 18.10 -0.79 0.12
CA TRP A 340 18.08 0.64 0.42
C TRP A 340 16.67 1.24 0.39
N MET A 341 15.67 0.45 -0.02
CA MET A 341 14.29 0.87 -0.08
C MET A 341 13.65 0.78 1.31
N SER A 342 13.00 1.84 1.75
CA SER A 342 12.33 1.87 3.06
C SER A 342 11.18 0.84 3.13
N PRO A 343 10.81 0.36 4.33
CA PRO A 343 9.63 -0.49 4.51
C PRO A 343 8.36 0.16 3.97
N GLU A 344 8.15 1.45 4.22
CA GLU A 344 7.02 2.25 3.74
C GLU A 344 6.91 2.23 2.21
N VAL A 345 8.02 2.49 1.49
CA VAL A 345 8.03 2.45 0.02
C VAL A 345 7.70 1.05 -0.50
N LYS A 346 8.17 -0.01 0.16
CA LYS A 346 7.81 -1.39 -0.20
C LYS A 346 6.33 -1.67 0.01
N GLU A 347 5.74 -1.16 1.09
CA GLU A 347 4.31 -1.27 1.37
C GLU A 347 3.48 -0.53 0.32
N ILE A 348 3.84 0.72 -0.01
CA ILE A 348 3.21 1.49 -1.09
C ILE A 348 3.28 0.72 -2.41
N LEU A 349 4.46 0.23 -2.79
CA LEU A 349 4.63 -0.56 -4.00
C LEU A 349 3.81 -1.84 -3.97
N ASN A 350 3.60 -2.46 -2.82
CA ASN A 350 2.75 -3.65 -2.71
C ASN A 350 1.27 -3.33 -3.01
N HIS A 351 0.77 -2.17 -2.59
CA HIS A 351 -0.65 -1.80 -2.72
C HIS A 351 -0.96 -0.99 -3.99
N ALA A 352 0.00 -0.30 -4.57
CA ALA A 352 -0.19 0.47 -5.79
C ALA A 352 -0.66 -0.44 -6.94
N THR A 353 -1.62 0.05 -7.72
CA THR A 353 -2.14 -0.63 -8.92
C THR A 353 -1.40 -0.22 -10.18
N ASP A 354 -0.96 1.03 -10.21
CA ASP A 354 -0.31 1.66 -11.37
C ASP A 354 1.05 2.25 -10.95
N LEU A 355 2.07 2.07 -11.76
CA LEU A 355 3.40 2.66 -11.59
C LEU A 355 3.68 3.64 -12.71
N VAL A 356 4.07 4.86 -12.35
CA VAL A 356 4.45 5.91 -13.30
C VAL A 356 5.91 6.27 -13.05
N GLY A 357 6.75 6.27 -14.08
CA GLY A 357 8.15 6.61 -13.88
C GLY A 357 9.03 6.45 -15.10
N TYR A 358 10.31 6.84 -14.93
CA TYR A 358 11.32 6.58 -15.92
C TYR A 358 11.64 5.08 -15.98
N LYS A 359 11.69 4.52 -17.18
CA LYS A 359 11.89 3.07 -17.43
C LYS A 359 13.00 2.45 -16.59
N THR A 360 14.14 3.13 -16.51
CA THR A 360 15.32 2.63 -15.74
C THR A 360 14.99 2.51 -14.25
N TYR A 361 14.20 3.43 -13.67
CA TYR A 361 13.87 3.40 -12.24
C TYR A 361 12.82 2.35 -11.93
N ILE A 362 11.85 2.16 -12.82
CA ILE A 362 10.86 1.08 -12.70
C ILE A 362 11.56 -0.29 -12.75
N ASN A 363 12.52 -0.49 -13.66
CA ASN A 363 13.29 -1.74 -13.75
C ASN A 363 14.09 -2.05 -12.46
N LEU A 364 14.49 -1.02 -11.69
CA LEU A 364 15.26 -1.21 -10.45
C LEU A 364 14.40 -1.74 -9.28
N ILE A 365 13.08 -1.60 -9.34
CA ILE A 365 12.19 -2.13 -8.28
C ILE A 365 11.91 -3.63 -8.44
N GLY A 366 12.27 -4.22 -9.59
CA GLY A 366 12.23 -5.67 -9.83
C GLY A 366 10.86 -6.29 -9.61
N ALA A 367 10.79 -7.38 -8.85
CA ALA A 367 9.57 -8.13 -8.60
C ALA A 367 8.40 -7.32 -7.99
N LEU A 368 8.67 -6.19 -7.34
CA LEU A 368 7.61 -5.30 -6.82
C LEU A 368 6.81 -4.59 -7.93
N ALA A 369 7.28 -4.62 -9.18
CA ALA A 369 6.54 -4.13 -10.34
C ALA A 369 5.58 -5.17 -10.95
N GLU A 370 5.72 -6.44 -10.61
CA GLU A 370 4.92 -7.53 -11.19
C GLU A 370 3.42 -7.36 -10.87
N GLY A 371 2.59 -7.64 -11.86
CA GLY A 371 1.13 -7.54 -11.76
C GLY A 371 0.57 -6.13 -11.74
N LYS A 372 1.41 -5.09 -11.89
CA LYS A 372 1.01 -3.68 -11.90
C LYS A 372 0.96 -3.13 -13.32
N LYS A 373 0.11 -2.13 -13.53
CA LYS A 373 0.08 -1.41 -14.80
C LYS A 373 1.22 -0.39 -14.83
N ILE A 374 2.10 -0.54 -15.81
CA ILE A 374 3.30 0.29 -15.93
C ILE A 374 3.07 1.37 -16.98
N HIS A 375 3.35 2.62 -16.61
CA HIS A 375 3.30 3.80 -17.46
C HIS A 375 4.71 4.40 -17.53
N GLU A 376 5.44 4.01 -18.56
CA GLU A 376 6.80 4.49 -18.80
C GLU A 376 6.80 5.80 -19.58
N SER A 377 7.77 6.66 -19.30
CA SER A 377 8.04 7.88 -20.09
C SER A 377 9.54 8.18 -20.14
N ASP A 378 9.96 9.02 -21.06
CA ASP A 378 11.33 9.45 -21.18
C ASP A 378 11.74 10.45 -20.08
N ASN A 379 13.06 10.57 -19.86
CA ASN A 379 13.60 11.37 -18.74
C ASN A 379 13.28 12.87 -18.81
N ARG A 380 13.02 13.41 -20.00
CA ARG A 380 12.73 14.84 -20.24
C ARG A 380 11.25 15.22 -20.12
N GLU A 381 10.37 14.29 -19.75
CA GLU A 381 8.92 14.48 -19.73
C GLU A 381 8.35 14.53 -18.31
N GLU A 382 8.99 15.28 -17.40
CA GLU A 382 8.62 15.32 -15.98
C GLU A 382 7.20 15.89 -15.77
N GLU A 383 6.84 16.97 -16.48
CA GLU A 383 5.51 17.58 -16.42
C GLU A 383 4.42 16.64 -16.94
N ALA A 384 4.65 16.01 -18.09
CA ALA A 384 3.70 15.06 -18.70
C ALA A 384 3.50 13.82 -17.80
N ARG A 385 4.60 13.35 -17.18
CA ARG A 385 4.58 12.23 -16.23
C ARG A 385 3.79 12.57 -14.98
N ALA A 386 3.99 13.77 -14.42
CA ALA A 386 3.24 14.25 -13.25
C ALA A 386 1.74 14.37 -13.57
N LYS A 387 1.38 14.95 -14.71
CA LYS A 387 -0.02 15.03 -15.18
C LYS A 387 -0.64 13.64 -15.31
N MET A 388 0.02 12.73 -16.01
CA MET A 388 -0.45 11.36 -16.19
C MET A 388 -0.70 10.67 -14.85
N ALA A 389 0.19 10.83 -13.87
CA ALA A 389 0.04 10.23 -12.55
C ALA A 389 -1.17 10.80 -11.79
N LEU A 390 -1.37 12.11 -11.86
CA LEU A 390 -2.52 12.80 -11.25
C LEU A 390 -3.84 12.39 -11.93
N ASP A 391 -3.88 12.35 -13.27
CA ASP A 391 -5.06 11.96 -14.03
C ASP A 391 -5.46 10.51 -13.73
N LEU A 392 -4.48 9.60 -13.64
CA LEU A 392 -4.73 8.21 -13.25
C LEU A 392 -5.26 8.11 -11.81
N ALA A 393 -4.66 8.85 -10.87
CA ALA A 393 -5.12 8.85 -9.48
C ALA A 393 -6.54 9.43 -9.36
N ALA A 394 -6.88 10.48 -10.10
CA ALA A 394 -8.23 11.06 -10.12
C ALA A 394 -9.32 10.06 -10.52
N THR A 395 -8.97 8.96 -11.19
CA THR A 395 -9.91 7.87 -11.51
C THR A 395 -10.07 6.83 -10.40
N GLY A 396 -9.62 7.12 -9.18
CA GLY A 396 -9.73 6.23 -8.02
C GLY A 396 -8.62 5.17 -7.92
N LYS A 397 -7.56 5.26 -8.71
CA LYS A 397 -6.44 4.32 -8.68
C LYS A 397 -5.44 4.68 -7.57
N TYR A 398 -4.70 3.67 -7.13
CA TYR A 398 -3.52 3.89 -6.31
C TYR A 398 -2.28 3.91 -7.20
N VAL A 399 -1.77 5.10 -7.46
CA VAL A 399 -0.64 5.36 -8.37
C VAL A 399 0.63 5.61 -7.55
N ALA A 400 1.73 4.93 -7.90
CA ALA A 400 3.05 5.25 -7.37
C ALA A 400 3.93 5.90 -8.45
N VAL A 401 4.38 7.14 -8.20
CA VAL A 401 5.38 7.83 -9.02
C VAL A 401 6.77 7.44 -8.52
N VAL A 402 7.53 6.73 -9.35
CA VAL A 402 8.79 6.11 -8.98
C VAL A 402 9.96 7.02 -9.28
N SER A 403 10.70 7.44 -8.23
CA SER A 403 11.96 8.19 -8.33
C SER A 403 13.12 7.37 -7.76
N SER A 404 14.30 7.50 -8.36
CA SER A 404 15.55 7.01 -7.76
C SER A 404 16.02 7.99 -6.67
N GLY A 405 16.68 7.49 -5.64
CA GLY A 405 17.10 8.31 -4.50
C GLY A 405 15.93 8.76 -3.66
N ASP A 406 15.87 10.04 -3.33
CA ASP A 406 14.79 10.71 -2.63
C ASP A 406 13.92 11.50 -3.61
N PRO A 407 12.58 11.42 -3.53
CA PRO A 407 11.69 12.07 -4.51
C PRO A 407 11.63 13.60 -4.35
N GLY A 408 12.07 14.15 -3.22
CA GLY A 408 12.12 15.59 -2.94
C GLY A 408 13.45 16.25 -3.31
N ILE A 409 14.49 15.47 -3.70
CA ILE A 409 15.80 16.00 -4.03
C ILE A 409 16.04 15.95 -5.55
N TYR A 410 15.74 17.05 -6.24
CA TYR A 410 15.85 17.18 -7.71
C TYR A 410 15.14 16.05 -8.48
N ALA A 411 13.93 15.68 -8.02
CA ALA A 411 13.16 14.57 -8.51
C ALA A 411 11.66 14.88 -8.59
N MET A 412 10.81 13.87 -8.73
CA MET A 412 9.41 13.99 -9.17
C MET A 412 8.48 14.68 -8.18
N ALA A 413 8.80 14.78 -6.87
CA ALA A 413 7.86 15.40 -5.92
C ALA A 413 7.60 16.88 -6.28
N THR A 414 8.66 17.64 -6.54
CA THR A 414 8.52 19.05 -6.97
C THR A 414 7.71 19.16 -8.25
N ALA A 415 8.00 18.33 -9.26
CA ALA A 415 7.29 18.37 -10.55
C ALA A 415 5.79 18.09 -10.40
N VAL A 416 5.38 17.17 -9.50
CA VAL A 416 3.97 16.90 -9.23
C VAL A 416 3.29 18.12 -8.60
N PHE A 417 3.91 18.74 -7.59
CA PHE A 417 3.32 19.93 -6.94
C PHE A 417 3.29 21.15 -7.86
N GLU A 418 4.31 21.34 -8.71
CA GLU A 418 4.31 22.41 -9.73
C GLU A 418 3.16 22.23 -10.74
N VAL A 419 2.87 20.99 -11.14
CA VAL A 419 1.75 20.67 -12.03
C VAL A 419 0.41 20.96 -11.35
N ILE A 420 0.24 20.59 -10.08
CA ILE A 420 -0.98 20.90 -9.31
C ILE A 420 -1.19 22.40 -9.23
N ASP A 421 -0.16 23.16 -8.85
CA ASP A 421 -0.21 24.61 -8.71
C ASP A 421 -0.50 25.33 -10.03
N LYS A 422 0.14 24.87 -11.11
CA LYS A 422 0.00 25.44 -12.46
C LYS A 422 -1.38 25.22 -13.08
N TYR A 423 -1.94 24.02 -12.94
CA TYR A 423 -3.15 23.63 -13.68
C TYR A 423 -4.42 23.65 -12.85
N GLN A 424 -4.33 23.51 -11.52
CA GLN A 424 -5.43 23.60 -10.55
C GLN A 424 -6.69 22.84 -10.95
N GLN A 425 -6.53 21.62 -11.49
CA GLN A 425 -7.65 20.79 -11.95
C GLN A 425 -8.52 20.38 -10.75
N PRO A 426 -9.85 20.60 -10.79
CA PRO A 426 -10.74 20.24 -9.69
C PRO A 426 -10.70 18.75 -9.32
N GLU A 427 -10.53 17.88 -10.30
CA GLU A 427 -10.49 16.42 -10.12
C GLU A 427 -9.28 15.97 -9.29
N TRP A 428 -8.18 16.73 -9.30
CA TRP A 428 -6.98 16.42 -8.53
C TRP A 428 -7.09 16.78 -7.05
N GLN A 429 -8.04 17.66 -6.67
CA GLN A 429 -8.23 18.09 -5.28
C GLN A 429 -8.72 16.95 -4.38
N SER A 430 -9.32 15.91 -4.96
CA SER A 430 -9.83 14.74 -4.25
C SER A 430 -8.79 13.63 -4.01
N ILE A 431 -7.57 13.78 -4.56
CA ILE A 431 -6.51 12.78 -4.50
C ILE A 431 -5.82 12.84 -3.13
N ASP A 432 -5.66 11.68 -2.48
CA ASP A 432 -4.79 11.53 -1.31
C ASP A 432 -3.33 11.45 -1.80
N ILE A 433 -2.53 12.51 -1.52
CA ILE A 433 -1.15 12.65 -2.01
C ILE A 433 -0.17 12.43 -0.87
N GLN A 434 0.71 11.44 -1.05
CA GLN A 434 1.77 11.08 -0.12
C GLN A 434 3.15 11.20 -0.77
N VAL A 435 4.13 11.74 -0.03
CA VAL A 435 5.54 11.67 -0.42
C VAL A 435 6.28 10.76 0.54
N ALA A 436 6.81 9.65 0.02
CA ALA A 436 7.58 8.70 0.81
C ALA A 436 9.08 8.82 0.51
N PRO A 437 9.91 9.17 1.51
CA PRO A 437 11.31 9.49 1.31
C PRO A 437 12.15 8.26 0.90
N GLY A 438 13.31 8.52 0.31
CA GLY A 438 14.30 7.51 -0.01
C GLY A 438 15.72 7.96 0.33
N ILE A 439 16.64 7.00 0.44
CA ILE A 439 18.05 7.31 0.67
C ILE A 439 18.63 7.96 -0.59
N SER A 440 19.06 9.21 -0.46
CA SER A 440 19.63 9.97 -1.59
C SER A 440 21.01 9.46 -2.01
N ALA A 441 21.42 9.80 -3.23
CA ALA A 441 22.77 9.52 -3.71
C ALA A 441 23.85 10.17 -2.83
N MET A 442 23.57 11.36 -2.26
CA MET A 442 24.47 12.05 -1.34
C MET A 442 24.71 11.23 -0.06
N GLN A 443 23.63 10.77 0.58
CA GLN A 443 23.73 9.95 1.78
C GLN A 443 24.43 8.61 1.52
N ALA A 444 24.13 7.97 0.39
CA ALA A 444 24.79 6.72 -0.02
C ALA A 444 26.28 6.92 -0.26
N THR A 445 26.69 8.02 -0.92
CA THR A 445 28.10 8.37 -1.16
C THR A 445 28.82 8.64 0.17
N ALA A 446 28.22 9.44 1.03
CA ALA A 446 28.80 9.77 2.34
C ALA A 446 29.00 8.51 3.20
N ALA A 447 27.99 7.64 3.30
CA ALA A 447 28.06 6.40 4.06
C ALA A 447 29.12 5.41 3.53
N ALA A 448 29.36 5.41 2.23
CA ALA A 448 30.36 4.53 1.61
C ALA A 448 31.81 4.89 1.97
N ILE A 449 32.08 6.15 2.34
CA ILE A 449 33.45 6.64 2.59
C ILE A 449 33.69 7.06 4.05
N GLY A 450 32.65 7.25 4.86
CA GLY A 450 32.77 7.68 6.24
C GLY A 450 31.70 8.67 6.65
N ALA A 451 32.09 9.87 7.10
CA ALA A 451 31.18 10.92 7.56
C ALA A 451 31.55 12.32 7.01
N PRO A 452 31.67 12.52 5.69
CA PRO A 452 32.03 13.82 5.12
C PRO A 452 30.97 14.90 5.42
N LEU A 453 29.72 14.53 5.65
CA LEU A 453 28.59 15.41 5.98
C LEU A 453 28.42 15.62 7.49
N GLY A 454 29.49 15.48 8.27
CA GLY A 454 29.46 15.56 9.74
C GLY A 454 29.30 16.98 10.30
N HIS A 455 29.41 18.01 9.47
CA HIS A 455 29.20 19.42 9.77
C HIS A 455 28.19 20.01 8.78
N ASP A 456 28.04 21.36 8.78
CA ASP A 456 27.12 22.03 7.89
C ASP A 456 27.45 21.74 6.40
N PHE A 457 26.43 21.39 5.66
CA PHE A 457 26.56 21.05 4.24
C PHE A 457 25.41 21.64 3.43
N CYS A 458 25.64 21.79 2.14
CA CYS A 458 24.60 22.17 1.19
C CYS A 458 24.61 21.28 -0.04
N VAL A 459 23.49 21.32 -0.78
CA VAL A 459 23.27 20.53 -1.98
C VAL A 459 23.01 21.47 -3.16
N ILE A 460 23.77 21.32 -4.23
CA ILE A 460 23.68 22.18 -5.42
C ILE A 460 23.63 21.28 -6.67
N SER A 461 22.62 21.49 -7.54
CA SER A 461 22.62 20.89 -8.87
C SER A 461 23.32 21.81 -9.84
N LEU A 462 24.30 21.26 -10.60
CA LEU A 462 24.99 21.95 -11.67
C LEU A 462 24.20 22.00 -12.99
N SER A 463 22.93 21.54 -12.97
CA SER A 463 22.05 21.63 -14.13
C SER A 463 21.53 23.07 -14.29
N ASP A 464 21.82 23.66 -15.44
CA ASP A 464 21.38 24.99 -15.87
C ASP A 464 20.15 24.97 -16.79
N ILE A 465 19.47 23.81 -16.90
CA ILE A 465 18.27 23.65 -17.74
C ILE A 465 17.08 24.45 -17.16
N LEU A 466 16.89 24.41 -15.85
CA LEU A 466 15.73 25.01 -15.18
C LEU A 466 16.09 26.32 -14.45
N LYS A 467 17.36 26.70 -14.37
CA LYS A 467 17.82 27.91 -13.70
C LYS A 467 19.08 28.47 -14.35
N PRO A 468 19.24 29.80 -14.44
CA PRO A 468 20.42 30.43 -15.04
C PRO A 468 21.71 30.04 -14.31
N TRP A 469 22.80 29.92 -15.07
CA TRP A 469 24.11 29.55 -14.53
C TRP A 469 24.64 30.57 -13.51
N GLU A 470 24.35 31.85 -13.69
CA GLU A 470 24.70 32.95 -12.78
C GLU A 470 24.16 32.70 -11.36
N ILE A 471 22.96 32.16 -11.24
CA ILE A 471 22.37 31.78 -9.94
C ILE A 471 23.13 30.60 -9.32
N ILE A 472 23.56 29.65 -10.15
CA ILE A 472 24.33 28.49 -9.68
C ILE A 472 25.70 28.96 -9.16
N THR A 473 26.43 29.80 -9.91
CA THR A 473 27.74 30.35 -9.51
C THR A 473 27.66 31.17 -8.24
N GLN A 474 26.62 31.98 -8.08
CA GLN A 474 26.38 32.73 -6.84
C GLN A 474 26.20 31.79 -5.65
N ARG A 475 25.42 30.71 -5.79
CA ARG A 475 25.19 29.71 -4.73
C ARG A 475 26.49 28.98 -4.38
N ILE A 476 27.29 28.58 -5.36
CA ILE A 476 28.60 27.94 -5.14
C ILE A 476 29.52 28.90 -4.38
N THR A 477 29.58 30.16 -4.79
CA THR A 477 30.41 31.18 -4.15
C THR A 477 30.01 31.38 -2.68
N ASN A 478 28.72 31.56 -2.39
CA ASN A 478 28.22 31.75 -1.04
C ASN A 478 28.47 30.52 -0.14
N ALA A 479 28.27 29.32 -0.68
CA ALA A 479 28.56 28.07 0.03
C ALA A 479 30.07 27.90 0.31
N ALA A 480 30.91 28.30 -0.63
CA ALA A 480 32.36 28.26 -0.46
C ALA A 480 32.84 29.27 0.60
N GLN A 481 32.30 30.50 0.59
CA GLN A 481 32.59 31.53 1.60
C GLN A 481 32.12 31.13 3.00
N GLY A 482 30.95 30.48 3.10
CA GLY A 482 30.42 29.96 4.36
C GLY A 482 31.06 28.68 4.86
N ASP A 483 32.06 28.18 4.14
CA ASP A 483 32.81 26.94 4.44
C ASP A 483 31.96 25.66 4.55
N PHE A 484 30.85 25.58 3.81
CA PHE A 484 30.00 24.38 3.77
C PHE A 484 30.69 23.21 3.05
N VAL A 485 30.41 21.99 3.48
CA VAL A 485 30.60 20.82 2.61
C VAL A 485 29.57 20.90 1.50
N ILE A 486 29.97 20.70 0.24
CA ILE A 486 29.09 20.90 -0.92
C ILE A 486 28.87 19.57 -1.65
N ALA A 487 27.61 19.15 -1.78
CA ALA A 487 27.24 18.01 -2.59
C ALA A 487 26.70 18.47 -3.97
N PHE A 488 27.40 18.12 -5.04
CA PHE A 488 26.97 18.43 -6.40
C PHE A 488 26.21 17.27 -7.05
N TYR A 489 24.99 17.59 -7.48
CA TYR A 489 24.16 16.74 -8.35
C TYR A 489 24.31 17.16 -9.81
N ASN A 490 24.06 16.23 -10.72
CA ASN A 490 24.09 16.45 -12.16
C ASN A 490 25.39 17.13 -12.63
N PRO A 491 26.58 16.63 -12.23
CA PRO A 491 27.84 17.34 -12.46
C PRO A 491 28.15 17.51 -13.94
N ILE A 492 27.83 16.51 -14.77
CA ILE A 492 28.11 16.51 -16.22
C ILE A 492 26.99 15.80 -16.97
N SER A 493 26.71 16.25 -18.19
CA SER A 493 25.90 15.56 -19.20
C SER A 493 26.56 15.67 -20.58
N LYS A 494 25.95 15.06 -21.60
CA LYS A 494 26.44 15.19 -22.99
C LYS A 494 26.45 16.65 -23.49
N GLU A 495 25.54 17.48 -22.99
CA GLU A 495 25.36 18.88 -23.38
C GLU A 495 26.01 19.85 -22.39
N ARG A 496 26.34 19.41 -21.15
CA ARG A 496 26.92 20.21 -20.06
C ARG A 496 28.30 19.63 -19.71
N THR A 497 29.34 20.20 -20.24
CA THR A 497 30.72 19.69 -20.14
C THR A 497 31.67 20.62 -19.38
N TRP A 498 31.36 21.90 -19.28
CA TRP A 498 32.22 22.94 -18.70
C TRP A 498 31.81 23.38 -17.27
N GLN A 499 30.59 23.14 -16.87
CA GLN A 499 30.03 23.64 -15.59
C GLN A 499 30.79 23.10 -14.36
N LEU A 500 31.27 21.84 -14.42
CA LEU A 500 32.06 21.27 -13.35
C LEU A 500 33.43 21.93 -13.21
N GLU A 501 34.09 22.25 -14.32
CA GLU A 501 35.37 22.95 -14.32
C GLU A 501 35.23 24.37 -13.76
N GLU A 502 34.17 25.09 -14.14
CA GLU A 502 33.91 26.42 -13.63
C GLU A 502 33.58 26.36 -12.11
N ALA A 503 32.79 25.39 -11.65
CA ALA A 503 32.55 25.17 -10.25
C ALA A 503 33.86 24.92 -9.46
N LYS A 504 34.77 24.09 -9.98
CA LYS A 504 36.10 23.88 -9.40
C LYS A 504 36.89 25.20 -9.29
N ASN A 505 36.92 25.98 -10.38
CA ASN A 505 37.63 27.25 -10.43
C ASN A 505 37.10 28.27 -9.41
N ILE A 506 35.80 28.28 -9.16
CA ILE A 506 35.19 29.09 -8.08
C ILE A 506 35.66 28.59 -6.72
N LEU A 507 35.61 27.28 -6.49
CA LEU A 507 35.97 26.67 -5.21
C LEU A 507 37.45 26.89 -4.86
N LEU A 508 38.37 26.80 -5.82
CA LEU A 508 39.80 27.02 -5.60
C LEU A 508 40.18 28.45 -5.14
N LYS A 509 39.24 29.43 -5.27
CA LYS A 509 39.39 30.78 -4.69
C LYS A 509 39.19 30.80 -3.17
N TYR A 510 38.54 29.78 -2.60
CA TYR A 510 38.13 29.73 -1.18
C TYR A 510 38.60 28.48 -0.46
N ARG A 511 39.05 27.47 -1.19
CA ARG A 511 39.50 26.16 -0.67
C ARG A 511 40.96 25.91 -1.04
N LYS A 512 41.64 25.13 -0.20
CA LYS A 512 43.00 24.67 -0.52
C LYS A 512 42.94 23.66 -1.67
N PRO A 513 43.99 23.62 -2.51
CA PRO A 513 44.09 22.67 -3.64
C PRO A 513 43.96 21.20 -3.21
N ASP A 514 44.42 20.87 -1.97
CA ASP A 514 44.41 19.53 -1.39
C ASP A 514 43.07 19.17 -0.66
N THR A 515 42.06 20.07 -0.69
CA THR A 515 40.75 19.80 -0.12
C THR A 515 40.17 18.47 -0.66
N PRO A 516 39.71 17.55 0.22
CA PRO A 516 39.17 16.26 -0.22
C PRO A 516 37.92 16.40 -1.07
N VAL A 517 37.88 15.71 -2.21
CA VAL A 517 36.71 15.57 -3.10
C VAL A 517 36.40 14.09 -3.23
N ILE A 518 35.15 13.73 -2.94
CA ILE A 518 34.63 12.36 -3.02
C ILE A 518 33.78 12.24 -4.28
N LEU A 519 34.09 11.27 -5.12
CA LEU A 519 33.37 10.91 -6.34
C LEU A 519 32.64 9.60 -6.11
N GLY A 520 31.33 9.63 -5.92
CA GLY A 520 30.49 8.46 -5.77
C GLY A 520 29.83 8.10 -7.11
N TRP A 521 30.27 7.03 -7.74
CA TRP A 521 29.75 6.59 -9.02
C TRP A 521 28.85 5.37 -8.86
N ASN A 522 27.65 5.42 -9.44
CA ASN A 522 26.69 4.31 -9.54
C ASN A 522 26.35 3.66 -8.18
N LEU A 523 26.27 4.46 -7.11
CA LEU A 523 26.07 4.01 -5.73
C LEU A 523 24.79 3.18 -5.58
N GLY A 524 24.86 2.11 -4.78
CA GLY A 524 23.76 1.20 -4.55
C GLY A 524 23.43 0.26 -5.72
N ARG A 525 24.25 0.25 -6.78
CA ARG A 525 24.07 -0.57 -7.98
C ARG A 525 25.30 -1.44 -8.25
N PRO A 526 25.19 -2.50 -9.08
CA PRO A 526 26.34 -3.28 -9.48
C PRO A 526 27.44 -2.41 -10.10
N GLY A 527 28.69 -2.63 -9.68
CA GLY A 527 29.83 -1.86 -10.16
C GLY A 527 30.01 -0.50 -9.48
N GLN A 528 29.34 -0.23 -8.35
CA GLN A 528 29.55 1.01 -7.60
C GLN A 528 31.03 1.24 -7.27
N THR A 529 31.47 2.50 -7.35
CA THR A 529 32.80 2.92 -6.95
C THR A 529 32.76 4.22 -6.17
N VAL A 530 33.73 4.39 -5.25
CA VAL A 530 33.96 5.64 -4.55
C VAL A 530 35.46 5.95 -4.67
N LYS A 531 35.77 7.16 -5.17
CA LYS A 531 37.13 7.66 -5.32
C LYS A 531 37.29 8.94 -4.52
N VAL A 532 38.42 9.09 -3.84
CA VAL A 532 38.79 10.33 -3.15
C VAL A 532 40.00 10.94 -3.87
N ILE A 533 39.85 12.20 -4.26
CA ILE A 533 40.91 12.99 -4.94
C ILE A 533 41.05 14.33 -4.21
N ASN A 534 42.04 15.11 -4.63
CA ASN A 534 42.16 16.51 -4.19
C ASN A 534 41.38 17.44 -5.14
N LEU A 535 40.95 18.60 -4.63
CA LEU A 535 40.14 19.56 -5.41
C LEU A 535 40.83 19.98 -6.71
N GLU A 536 42.17 20.24 -6.68
CA GLU A 536 42.94 20.59 -7.88
C GLU A 536 42.91 19.53 -8.96
N GLN A 537 42.75 18.25 -8.59
CA GLN A 537 42.75 17.10 -9.49
C GLN A 537 41.38 16.83 -10.11
N LEU A 538 40.33 17.51 -9.66
CA LEU A 538 38.97 17.30 -10.17
C LEU A 538 38.89 17.76 -11.62
N GLU A 539 38.54 16.85 -12.52
CA GLU A 539 38.37 17.12 -13.96
C GLU A 539 36.99 16.65 -14.46
N PRO A 540 36.46 17.28 -15.53
CA PRO A 540 35.20 16.85 -16.12
C PRO A 540 35.15 15.36 -16.51
N LYS A 541 36.28 14.76 -16.93
CA LYS A 541 36.36 13.32 -17.26
C LYS A 541 36.13 12.37 -16.07
N ASP A 542 36.24 12.85 -14.83
CA ASP A 542 36.06 12.04 -13.61
C ASP A 542 34.60 11.82 -13.27
N ALA A 543 33.67 12.44 -13.97
CA ALA A 543 32.26 12.41 -13.65
C ALA A 543 31.36 12.12 -14.86
N ASP A 544 30.19 11.56 -14.64
CA ASP A 544 29.09 11.38 -15.58
C ASP A 544 27.74 11.64 -14.92
N MET A 545 26.63 11.36 -15.63
CA MET A 545 25.27 11.52 -15.09
C MET A 545 24.94 10.61 -13.88
N ARG A 546 25.78 9.62 -13.58
CA ARG A 546 25.62 8.70 -12.46
C ARG A 546 26.57 9.02 -11.30
N THR A 547 27.28 10.13 -11.40
CA THR A 547 28.27 10.56 -10.41
C THR A 547 27.66 11.58 -9.47
N LEU A 548 27.83 11.39 -8.17
CA LEU A 548 27.65 12.40 -7.14
C LEU A 548 29.02 12.86 -6.65
N ILE A 549 29.19 14.18 -6.48
CA ILE A 549 30.44 14.76 -6.02
C ILE A 549 30.22 15.42 -4.66
N ILE A 550 31.04 15.09 -3.65
CA ILE A 550 31.08 15.80 -2.37
C ILE A 550 32.41 16.51 -2.24
N VAL A 551 32.39 17.83 -2.18
CA VAL A 551 33.58 18.65 -1.93
C VAL A 551 33.64 19.02 -0.45
N GLY A 552 34.74 18.72 0.20
CA GLY A 552 34.96 19.01 1.61
C GLY A 552 35.00 20.50 1.95
N SER A 553 34.81 20.83 3.24
CA SER A 553 35.11 22.14 3.82
C SER A 553 36.61 22.28 4.12
N SER A 554 37.03 23.42 4.65
CA SER A 554 38.40 23.62 5.15
C SER A 554 38.80 22.64 6.27
N GLN A 555 37.82 22.06 6.97
CA GLN A 555 38.00 21.14 8.09
C GLN A 555 37.91 19.65 7.71
N THR A 556 37.51 19.34 6.47
CA THR A 556 37.36 17.93 6.03
C THR A 556 38.71 17.22 5.98
N ARG A 557 38.78 16.01 6.53
CA ARG A 557 40.03 15.25 6.71
C ARG A 557 39.93 13.87 6.09
N LYS A 558 41.07 13.39 5.60
CA LYS A 558 41.28 12.00 5.19
C LYS A 558 41.96 11.25 6.35
N ILE A 559 41.54 10.00 6.58
CA ILE A 559 42.19 9.05 7.46
C ILE A 559 42.51 7.81 6.65
N GLU A 560 43.75 7.45 6.58
CA GLU A 560 44.20 6.19 6.00
C GLU A 560 44.22 5.13 7.13
N THR A 561 43.30 4.16 7.07
CA THR A 561 43.18 3.10 8.07
C THR A 561 43.97 1.85 7.68
N SER A 562 44.29 1.69 6.38
CA SER A 562 45.20 0.69 5.81
C SER A 562 45.62 1.13 4.42
N GLU A 563 46.59 0.45 3.79
CA GLU A 563 47.06 0.77 2.41
C GLU A 563 45.92 0.80 1.34
N LYS A 564 44.73 0.31 1.67
CA LYS A 564 43.58 0.22 0.74
C LYS A 564 42.28 0.85 1.24
N ASP A 565 42.23 1.39 2.48
CA ASP A 565 40.99 1.89 3.08
C ASP A 565 41.14 3.34 3.55
N THR A 566 40.73 4.27 2.69
CA THR A 566 40.67 5.71 2.99
C THR A 566 39.30 6.04 3.55
N ARG A 567 39.24 6.75 4.69
CA ARG A 567 38.00 7.33 5.24
C ARG A 567 38.06 8.84 5.17
N VAL A 568 36.91 9.45 4.93
CA VAL A 568 36.74 10.92 4.90
C VAL A 568 35.67 11.33 5.91
N TYR A 569 35.98 12.34 6.71
CA TYR A 569 35.01 12.90 7.64
C TYR A 569 35.21 14.42 7.79
N THR A 570 34.17 15.12 8.20
CA THR A 570 34.23 16.52 8.61
C THR A 570 33.96 16.59 10.11
N PRO A 571 34.90 17.16 10.94
CA PRO A 571 34.73 17.25 12.36
C PRO A 571 33.50 18.07 12.77
N ARG A 572 32.82 17.71 13.84
CA ARG A 572 31.69 18.46 14.40
C ARG A 572 32.12 19.77 15.09
N ARG A 573 33.39 19.86 15.49
CA ARG A 573 33.96 21.05 16.14
C ARG A 573 34.79 21.82 15.12
N TYR A 574 34.47 23.10 14.93
CA TYR A 574 35.27 24.00 14.12
C TYR A 574 36.50 24.45 14.95
N GLN A 575 37.69 24.17 14.46
CA GLN A 575 38.92 24.70 15.03
C GLN A 575 39.25 26.02 14.31
N LEU A 576 38.98 27.13 14.97
CA LEU A 576 39.55 28.42 14.56
C LEU A 576 41.04 28.33 14.73
N ILE A 577 41.80 28.39 13.63
CA ILE A 577 43.23 28.64 13.70
C ILE A 577 43.36 30.12 14.09
N ILE A 578 43.55 30.38 15.38
CA ILE A 578 43.96 31.70 15.83
C ILE A 578 45.44 31.76 15.46
N ASP A 579 45.78 32.39 14.35
CA ASP A 579 47.17 32.76 14.04
C ASP A 579 47.63 33.69 15.16
N ASN A 580 48.55 33.21 16.01
CA ASN A 580 49.24 33.99 17.01
C ASN A 580 50.33 34.83 16.34
#